data_d94c19185f5ed794b35a671e140785d3
#
_entry.id   d94c19185f5ed794b35a671e140785d3
#
_cell.length_a   1.000
_cell.length_b   1.000
_cell.length_c   1.000
_cell.angle_alpha   90.00
_cell.angle_beta   90.00
_cell.angle_gamma   90.00
#
_symmetry.space_group_name_H-M   'P 1'
#
loop_
_entity.id
_entity.type
_entity.pdbx_description
1 polymer ?
#
loop_
_entity_poly.entity_id
_entity_poly.type
_entity_poly.pdbx_seq_one_letter_code
_entity_poly.pdbx_strand_id
1 'polypeptide(L)'
;MVCALTLATAACSATRVGPGPGASSPASTTPGSSGPAAASAGATCATVPEPTGITGWGPPAQTPTLTPFLVTNAIACGQSRILFLYLDAKNQPSSQPDRTAKVSFYDLGRDPNKAVATVEGTFVWTIANERGMYVVDVNLPEAGTWGAEFTTEAPGVAAETVRLSFTVRDSLPTIRIGQRVPASKTPTAADVGGDLTKISTDKKPDPAFYSTSVADAVAAHKPFMLIFATPKFCTSAQCGPTLERFKAIAAAHPDITFINVEPYQLKVVDGQLQPVLDANSQLQATAVTDQWGLLSEPWIFAVDRNGIARGSYEVTITDKEVESIIPVLTAGG
;
A
#
# COMPACT_ATOMS: atom_id res chain seq x y z
N MET A 1 26.88 47.11 20.90
CA MET A 1 27.63 46.67 22.10
C MET A 1 28.09 45.24 21.83
N VAL A 2 29.38 45.14 21.49
CA VAL A 2 30.04 43.89 21.04
C VAL A 2 30.56 43.20 22.30
N CYS A 3 30.39 41.90 22.43
CA CYS A 3 31.19 41.12 23.37
C CYS A 3 31.49 39.76 22.72
N ALA A 4 32.76 39.63 22.32
CA ALA A 4 33.38 38.37 21.88
C ALA A 4 33.89 37.63 23.11
N LEU A 5 33.79 36.30 23.12
CA LEU A 5 34.59 35.47 24.02
C LEU A 5 35.01 34.17 23.36
N THR A 6 36.26 33.90 23.55
CA THR A 6 37.28 33.12 22.96
C THR A 6 37.15 31.58 23.16
N LEU A 7 37.71 30.85 22.17
CA LEU A 7 38.00 29.40 22.17
C LEU A 7 39.03 28.98 23.25
N ALA A 8 38.86 27.77 23.77
CA ALA A 8 39.92 27.00 24.39
C ALA A 8 39.92 25.56 23.85
N THR A 9 41.00 25.21 23.17
CA THR A 9 41.36 23.86 22.68
C THR A 9 42.09 23.08 23.76
N ALA A 10 41.73 21.83 23.98
CA ALA A 10 42.52 20.87 24.74
C ALA A 10 42.72 19.60 23.90
N ALA A 11 43.97 19.38 23.49
CA ALA A 11 44.44 18.13 22.87
C ALA A 11 44.95 17.20 23.98
N CYS A 12 44.59 15.90 23.90
CA CYS A 12 45.28 14.85 24.65
C CYS A 12 45.59 13.67 23.71
N SER A 13 46.85 13.31 23.70
CA SER A 13 47.53 12.33 22.85
C SER A 13 47.19 10.89 23.27
N ALA A 14 47.04 10.01 22.29
CA ALA A 14 46.89 8.57 22.47
C ALA A 14 48.21 7.85 22.24
N THR A 15 48.58 7.00 23.18
CA THR A 15 49.77 6.13 23.14
C THR A 15 49.40 4.80 22.45
N ARG A 16 50.18 4.41 21.47
CA ARG A 16 50.13 3.10 20.78
C ARG A 16 50.85 2.04 21.61
N VAL A 17 50.25 0.84 21.71
CA VAL A 17 50.95 -0.39 22.09
C VAL A 17 50.76 -1.41 20.95
N GLY A 18 51.87 -1.96 20.48
CA GLY A 18 51.98 -2.87 19.33
C GLY A 18 51.74 -4.36 19.70
N PRO A 19 51.75 -5.26 18.69
CA PRO A 19 51.20 -6.60 18.78
C PRO A 19 52.23 -7.68 19.19
N GLY A 20 51.71 -8.72 19.89
CA GLY A 20 52.42 -9.98 20.13
C GLY A 20 51.77 -11.15 19.39
N PRO A 21 52.49 -12.20 18.99
CA PRO A 21 52.08 -13.20 18.03
C PRO A 21 51.54 -14.49 18.64
N GLY A 22 50.58 -15.12 17.92
CA GLY A 22 50.50 -16.56 17.76
C GLY A 22 49.60 -17.36 18.68
N ALA A 23 48.54 -17.94 18.08
CA ALA A 23 48.22 -19.37 18.25
C ALA A 23 47.11 -19.75 17.26
N SER A 24 47.42 -20.64 16.34
CA SER A 24 46.51 -21.31 15.40
C SER A 24 45.72 -22.40 16.14
N SER A 25 44.41 -22.48 15.90
CA SER A 25 43.62 -23.69 16.17
C SER A 25 42.50 -23.84 15.15
N PRO A 26 42.06 -25.05 14.79
CA PRO A 26 41.52 -25.39 13.49
C PRO A 26 40.04 -25.08 13.35
N ALA A 27 39.64 -24.77 12.10
CA ALA A 27 38.32 -24.53 11.67
C ALA A 27 37.43 -25.79 11.79
N SER A 28 36.33 -25.67 12.53
CA SER A 28 35.18 -26.57 12.46
C SER A 28 34.19 -26.01 11.44
N THR A 29 34.09 -26.69 10.32
CA THR A 29 33.06 -26.42 9.30
C THR A 29 31.74 -27.00 9.74
N THR A 30 30.80 -26.12 10.12
CA THR A 30 29.38 -26.47 10.24
C THR A 30 28.67 -26.08 8.94
N PRO A 31 27.81 -26.94 8.37
CA PRO A 31 27.07 -26.57 7.13
C PRO A 31 26.07 -25.48 7.45
N GLY A 32 26.18 -24.35 6.76
CA GLY A 32 25.25 -23.24 6.87
C GLY A 32 23.90 -23.61 6.31
N SER A 33 22.90 -23.57 7.15
CA SER A 33 21.49 -23.49 6.79
C SER A 33 21.25 -22.16 6.06
N SER A 34 21.01 -22.20 4.75
CA SER A 34 20.54 -21.06 3.95
C SER A 34 19.08 -20.78 4.30
N GLY A 35 18.86 -19.96 5.32
CA GLY A 35 17.59 -19.30 5.54
C GLY A 35 17.33 -18.26 4.44
N PRO A 36 16.05 -17.94 4.12
CA PRO A 36 15.74 -16.95 3.10
C PRO A 36 16.37 -15.61 3.48
N ALA A 37 17.13 -15.05 2.54
CA ALA A 37 17.79 -13.77 2.70
C ALA A 37 16.78 -12.70 3.12
N ALA A 38 17.03 -12.06 4.27
CA ALA A 38 16.31 -10.87 4.68
C ALA A 38 16.43 -9.83 3.56
N ALA A 39 15.31 -9.43 2.97
CA ALA A 39 15.27 -8.37 1.98
C ALA A 39 15.88 -7.11 2.58
N SER A 40 16.96 -6.63 1.98
CA SER A 40 17.68 -5.42 2.39
C SER A 40 16.72 -4.24 2.32
N ALA A 41 16.50 -3.59 3.48
CA ALA A 41 15.81 -2.31 3.53
C ALA A 41 16.64 -1.29 2.71
N GLY A 42 16.04 -0.74 1.63
CA GLY A 42 16.55 0.50 1.03
C GLY A 42 17.23 0.42 -0.33
N ALA A 43 17.12 -0.65 -1.11
CA ALA A 43 17.54 -0.57 -2.50
C ALA A 43 16.55 0.30 -3.29
N THR A 44 16.92 1.53 -3.59
CA THR A 44 16.27 2.34 -4.62
C THR A 44 16.54 1.70 -5.97
N CYS A 45 15.49 1.55 -6.78
CA CYS A 45 15.68 1.02 -8.13
C CYS A 45 16.50 1.97 -8.99
N ALA A 46 17.13 1.43 -10.03
CA ALA A 46 17.72 2.25 -11.07
C ALA A 46 16.61 3.10 -11.73
N THR A 47 16.95 4.34 -12.08
CA THR A 47 16.07 5.22 -12.83
C THR A 47 16.50 5.20 -14.29
N VAL A 48 15.56 4.95 -15.20
CA VAL A 48 15.81 5.08 -16.64
C VAL A 48 15.79 6.54 -17.05
N PRO A 49 16.51 6.92 -18.12
CA PRO A 49 16.42 8.26 -18.69
C PRO A 49 15.00 8.58 -19.12
N GLU A 50 14.60 9.85 -19.02
CA GLU A 50 13.33 10.30 -19.57
C GLU A 50 13.33 10.11 -21.11
N PRO A 51 12.24 9.60 -21.70
CA PRO A 51 12.16 9.39 -23.12
C PRO A 51 12.15 10.74 -23.86
N THR A 52 12.96 10.86 -24.91
CA THR A 52 13.02 12.07 -25.76
C THR A 52 11.83 12.22 -26.71
N GLY A 53 10.97 11.25 -26.75
CA GLY A 53 9.71 11.24 -27.51
C GLY A 53 9.02 9.89 -27.33
N ILE A 54 7.72 9.92 -27.15
CA ILE A 54 6.90 8.72 -26.91
C ILE A 54 5.86 8.55 -28.03
N THR A 55 6.38 8.42 -29.27
CA THR A 55 5.52 8.19 -30.45
C THR A 55 4.62 6.99 -30.23
N GLY A 56 3.31 7.17 -30.44
CA GLY A 56 2.30 6.13 -30.20
C GLY A 56 1.79 6.02 -28.77
N TRP A 57 2.29 6.85 -27.84
CA TRP A 57 1.87 6.92 -26.43
C TRP A 57 1.17 8.24 -26.07
N GLY A 58 0.86 9.05 -27.03
CA GLY A 58 0.04 10.26 -26.87
C GLY A 58 -1.46 9.93 -26.82
N PRO A 59 -2.32 10.96 -26.69
CA PRO A 59 -3.76 10.79 -26.74
C PRO A 59 -4.19 10.01 -27.99
N PRO A 60 -5.17 9.08 -27.87
CA PRO A 60 -5.64 8.31 -29.02
C PRO A 60 -6.24 9.24 -30.09
N ALA A 61 -6.03 8.91 -31.37
CA ALA A 61 -6.56 9.69 -32.51
C ALA A 61 -8.10 9.69 -32.57
N GLN A 62 -8.72 8.67 -31.99
CA GLN A 62 -10.18 8.55 -31.84
C GLN A 62 -10.52 8.37 -30.36
N THR A 63 -11.61 8.97 -29.93
CA THR A 63 -12.10 8.78 -28.56
C THR A 63 -12.46 7.32 -28.36
N PRO A 64 -11.85 6.60 -27.41
CA PRO A 64 -12.19 5.22 -27.13
C PRO A 64 -13.60 5.11 -26.54
N THR A 65 -14.24 3.96 -26.71
CA THR A 65 -15.54 3.70 -26.07
C THR A 65 -15.38 3.52 -24.56
N LEU A 66 -14.22 3.01 -24.16
CA LEU A 66 -13.82 2.83 -22.76
C LEU A 66 -12.43 3.40 -22.53
N THR A 67 -12.32 4.29 -21.54
CA THR A 67 -11.05 4.87 -21.12
C THR A 67 -10.56 4.18 -19.86
N PRO A 68 -9.36 3.56 -19.86
CA PRO A 68 -8.78 3.03 -18.63
C PRO A 68 -8.40 4.18 -17.70
N PHE A 69 -8.71 4.03 -16.43
CA PHE A 69 -8.38 4.97 -15.36
C PHE A 69 -7.62 4.24 -14.26
N LEU A 70 -6.38 4.66 -14.01
CA LEU A 70 -5.57 4.13 -12.91
C LEU A 70 -6.13 4.64 -11.58
N VAL A 71 -6.47 3.71 -10.70
CA VAL A 71 -6.99 4.00 -9.34
C VAL A 71 -5.84 4.06 -8.35
N THR A 72 -4.80 3.25 -8.55
CA THR A 72 -3.58 3.28 -7.72
C THR A 72 -2.94 4.66 -7.77
N ASN A 73 -2.79 5.30 -6.60
CA ASN A 73 -2.32 6.68 -6.48
C ASN A 73 -0.87 6.87 -6.87
N ALA A 74 -0.02 5.91 -6.55
CA ALA A 74 1.39 5.95 -6.92
C ALA A 74 1.95 4.54 -7.08
N ILE A 75 2.77 4.38 -8.10
CA ILE A 75 3.38 3.11 -8.47
C ILE A 75 4.89 3.24 -8.25
N ALA A 76 5.50 2.27 -7.57
CA ALA A 76 6.95 2.18 -7.42
C ALA A 76 7.50 0.99 -8.18
N CYS A 77 8.79 1.01 -8.43
CA CYS A 77 9.52 -0.11 -8.99
C CYS A 77 9.53 -1.34 -8.06
N GLY A 78 9.73 -2.51 -8.64
CA GLY A 78 9.60 -3.82 -8.01
C GLY A 78 8.21 -4.41 -8.24
N GLN A 79 7.79 -5.30 -7.36
CA GLN A 79 6.45 -5.88 -7.40
C GLN A 79 5.41 -4.81 -7.06
N SER A 80 4.55 -4.54 -8.01
CA SER A 80 3.49 -3.54 -7.91
C SER A 80 2.13 -4.16 -8.16
N ARG A 81 1.18 -3.84 -7.28
CA ARG A 81 -0.24 -4.13 -7.41
C ARG A 81 -0.92 -2.87 -7.94
N ILE A 82 -1.49 -2.96 -9.13
CA ILE A 82 -2.10 -1.83 -9.83
C ILE A 82 -3.59 -2.06 -9.99
N LEU A 83 -4.39 -1.10 -9.52
CA LEU A 83 -5.83 -1.07 -9.70
C LEU A 83 -6.19 -0.10 -10.81
N PHE A 84 -7.12 -0.53 -11.64
CA PHE A 84 -7.72 0.33 -12.66
C PHE A 84 -9.18 -0.04 -12.89
N LEU A 85 -9.90 0.88 -13.49
CA LEU A 85 -11.26 0.67 -13.97
C LEU A 85 -11.39 1.24 -15.37
N TYR A 86 -12.47 0.89 -16.05
CA TYR A 86 -12.85 1.55 -17.30
C TYR A 86 -13.95 2.58 -17.01
N LEU A 87 -13.82 3.73 -17.68
CA LEU A 87 -14.84 4.76 -17.74
C LEU A 87 -15.48 4.74 -19.13
N ASP A 88 -16.80 4.88 -19.21
CA ASP A 88 -17.51 5.06 -20.47
C ASP A 88 -17.35 6.51 -21.00
N ALA A 89 -17.96 6.78 -22.16
CA ALA A 89 -17.94 8.11 -22.79
C ALA A 89 -18.60 9.23 -21.95
N LYS A 90 -19.29 8.87 -20.86
CA LYS A 90 -19.89 9.81 -19.90
C LYS A 90 -19.09 9.91 -18.60
N ASN A 91 -17.87 9.35 -18.59
CA ASN A 91 -17.00 9.22 -17.42
C ASN A 91 -17.65 8.43 -16.25
N GLN A 92 -18.51 7.46 -16.55
CA GLN A 92 -19.11 6.58 -15.55
C GLN A 92 -18.32 5.27 -15.49
N PRO A 93 -18.13 4.69 -14.27
CA PRO A 93 -17.50 3.37 -14.12
C PRO A 93 -18.23 2.30 -14.95
N SER A 94 -17.48 1.59 -15.79
CA SER A 94 -18.01 0.61 -16.76
C SER A 94 -17.24 -0.71 -16.77
N SER A 95 -16.59 -1.05 -15.66
CA SER A 95 -15.92 -2.36 -15.48
C SER A 95 -16.96 -3.42 -15.14
N GLN A 96 -16.87 -4.60 -15.76
CA GLN A 96 -17.82 -5.70 -15.60
C GLN A 96 -17.08 -7.04 -15.48
N PRO A 97 -17.65 -8.05 -14.78
CA PRO A 97 -17.00 -9.33 -14.56
C PRO A 97 -16.84 -10.19 -15.83
N ASP A 98 -17.69 -9.98 -16.83
CA ASP A 98 -17.67 -10.68 -18.11
C ASP A 98 -16.77 -10.02 -19.17
N ARG A 99 -16.08 -8.94 -18.80
CA ARG A 99 -15.13 -8.22 -19.63
C ARG A 99 -13.72 -8.68 -19.30
N THR A 100 -12.95 -9.03 -20.33
CA THR A 100 -11.51 -9.27 -20.17
C THR A 100 -10.76 -7.93 -20.03
N ALA A 101 -9.67 -7.97 -19.30
CA ALA A 101 -8.80 -6.81 -19.12
C ALA A 101 -7.34 -7.28 -19.12
N LYS A 102 -6.67 -7.13 -20.27
CA LYS A 102 -5.26 -7.46 -20.42
C LYS A 102 -4.43 -6.18 -20.47
N VAL A 103 -3.32 -6.15 -19.73
CA VAL A 103 -2.44 -4.98 -19.68
C VAL A 103 -1.02 -5.40 -20.04
N SER A 104 -0.47 -4.74 -21.07
CA SER A 104 0.95 -4.86 -21.44
C SER A 104 1.70 -3.62 -20.98
N PHE A 105 2.82 -3.81 -20.29
CA PHE A 105 3.65 -2.75 -19.72
C PHE A 105 4.92 -2.56 -20.54
N TYR A 106 5.31 -1.31 -20.73
CA TYR A 106 6.44 -0.90 -21.55
C TYR A 106 7.31 0.09 -20.77
N ASP A 107 8.63 -0.13 -20.79
CA ASP A 107 9.59 0.86 -20.32
C ASP A 107 9.86 1.86 -21.46
N LEU A 108 9.24 3.03 -21.39
CA LEU A 108 9.31 4.03 -22.46
C LEU A 108 10.68 4.71 -22.57
N GLY A 109 11.47 4.68 -21.50
CA GLY A 109 12.83 5.19 -21.49
C GLY A 109 13.84 4.25 -22.15
N ARG A 110 13.49 2.96 -22.33
CA ARG A 110 14.34 1.95 -22.97
C ARG A 110 13.85 1.56 -24.36
N ASP A 111 12.66 0.98 -24.44
CA ASP A 111 12.07 0.53 -25.71
C ASP A 111 10.53 0.64 -25.68
N PRO A 112 9.96 1.69 -26.26
CA PRO A 112 8.51 1.92 -26.27
C PRO A 112 7.73 0.91 -27.12
N ASN A 113 8.42 0.04 -27.87
CA ASN A 113 7.79 -0.93 -28.78
C ASN A 113 7.84 -2.37 -28.25
N LYS A 114 8.56 -2.62 -27.14
CA LYS A 114 8.72 -3.93 -26.56
C LYS A 114 8.06 -4.01 -25.18
N ALA A 115 7.03 -4.84 -25.07
CA ALA A 115 6.42 -5.10 -23.77
C ALA A 115 7.40 -5.81 -22.82
N VAL A 116 7.53 -5.27 -21.60
CA VAL A 116 8.31 -5.87 -20.51
C VAL A 116 7.51 -6.99 -19.84
N ALA A 117 6.20 -6.79 -19.69
CA ALA A 117 5.28 -7.76 -19.12
C ALA A 117 3.90 -7.60 -19.76
N THR A 118 3.15 -8.70 -19.78
CA THR A 118 1.72 -8.71 -20.14
C THR A 118 0.99 -9.56 -19.10
N VAL A 119 -0.04 -9.00 -18.49
CA VAL A 119 -0.80 -9.62 -17.39
C VAL A 119 -2.30 -9.48 -17.61
N GLU A 120 -3.05 -10.45 -17.08
CA GLU A 120 -4.52 -10.40 -17.08
C GLU A 120 -5.02 -9.77 -15.78
N GLY A 121 -6.01 -8.90 -15.89
CA GLY A 121 -6.65 -8.25 -14.74
C GLY A 121 -7.64 -9.18 -14.05
N THR A 122 -7.53 -9.29 -12.74
CA THR A 122 -8.53 -9.94 -11.89
C THR A 122 -9.63 -8.94 -11.55
N PHE A 123 -10.87 -9.25 -11.93
CA PHE A 123 -12.01 -8.41 -11.61
C PHE A 123 -12.39 -8.50 -10.12
N VAL A 124 -12.79 -7.37 -9.53
CA VAL A 124 -13.33 -7.30 -8.16
C VAL A 124 -14.46 -6.28 -8.08
N TRP A 125 -15.57 -6.66 -7.44
CA TRP A 125 -16.58 -5.71 -7.01
C TRP A 125 -16.07 -4.90 -5.81
N THR A 126 -15.95 -3.60 -5.94
CA THR A 126 -15.66 -2.68 -4.82
C THR A 126 -16.93 -2.16 -4.17
N ILE A 127 -18.00 -2.04 -4.95
CA ILE A 127 -19.39 -1.91 -4.48
C ILE A 127 -20.18 -2.97 -5.24
N ALA A 128 -20.77 -3.91 -4.51
CA ALA A 128 -21.42 -5.08 -5.09
C ALA A 128 -22.44 -4.71 -6.18
N ASN A 129 -22.29 -5.27 -7.37
CA ASN A 129 -23.12 -5.05 -8.56
C ASN A 129 -23.24 -3.58 -9.04
N GLU A 130 -22.42 -2.68 -8.51
CA GLU A 130 -22.46 -1.26 -8.85
C GLU A 130 -21.12 -0.77 -9.39
N ARG A 131 -20.02 -1.06 -8.68
CA ARG A 131 -18.68 -0.59 -9.08
C ARG A 131 -17.68 -1.72 -9.05
N GLY A 132 -17.15 -2.06 -10.23
CA GLY A 132 -16.09 -3.03 -10.40
C GLY A 132 -14.76 -2.35 -10.77
N MET A 133 -13.67 -3.03 -10.45
CA MET A 133 -12.30 -2.67 -10.82
C MET A 133 -11.54 -3.93 -11.25
N TYR A 134 -10.37 -3.73 -11.83
CA TYR A 134 -9.42 -4.79 -12.12
C TYR A 134 -8.15 -4.59 -11.32
N VAL A 135 -7.56 -5.68 -10.90
CA VAL A 135 -6.28 -5.74 -10.20
C VAL A 135 -5.29 -6.50 -11.06
N VAL A 136 -4.11 -5.95 -11.26
CA VAL A 136 -2.98 -6.62 -11.87
C VAL A 136 -1.77 -6.56 -10.96
N ASP A 137 -1.01 -7.66 -10.91
CA ASP A 137 0.28 -7.73 -10.26
C ASP A 137 1.37 -7.78 -11.31
N VAL A 138 2.33 -6.89 -11.24
CA VAL A 138 3.42 -6.77 -12.21
C VAL A 138 4.73 -6.39 -11.55
N ASN A 139 5.83 -6.93 -12.06
CA ASN A 139 7.17 -6.47 -11.68
C ASN A 139 7.64 -5.38 -12.64
N LEU A 140 7.83 -4.16 -12.12
CA LEU A 140 8.37 -3.01 -12.84
C LEU A 140 9.81 -2.75 -12.34
N PRO A 141 10.85 -3.26 -13.02
CA PRO A 141 12.19 -3.34 -12.45
C PRO A 141 12.88 -1.99 -12.22
N GLU A 142 12.42 -0.93 -12.88
CA GLU A 142 13.09 0.37 -12.86
C GLU A 142 12.09 1.52 -12.69
N ALA A 143 12.57 2.62 -12.11
CA ALA A 143 11.83 3.87 -12.01
C ALA A 143 11.94 4.68 -13.31
N GLY A 144 10.93 5.48 -13.61
CA GLY A 144 10.91 6.33 -14.81
C GLY A 144 9.54 6.39 -15.47
N THR A 145 9.49 6.77 -16.73
CA THR A 145 8.26 6.88 -17.51
C THR A 145 7.92 5.55 -18.19
N TRP A 146 6.78 5.01 -17.82
CA TRP A 146 6.26 3.73 -18.30
C TRP A 146 5.00 3.91 -19.13
N GLY A 147 4.73 2.95 -20.01
CA GLY A 147 3.50 2.81 -20.75
C GLY A 147 2.68 1.62 -20.30
N ALA A 148 1.36 1.75 -20.32
CA ALA A 148 0.43 0.64 -20.17
C ALA A 148 -0.52 0.62 -21.36
N GLU A 149 -0.58 -0.52 -22.04
CA GLU A 149 -1.51 -0.80 -23.13
C GLU A 149 -2.61 -1.71 -22.59
N PHE A 150 -3.82 -1.19 -22.53
CA PHE A 150 -5.00 -1.88 -22.01
C PHE A 150 -5.79 -2.44 -23.19
N THR A 151 -5.91 -3.75 -23.27
CA THR A 151 -6.78 -4.44 -24.20
C THR A 151 -7.96 -5.02 -23.46
N THR A 152 -9.17 -4.70 -23.89
CA THR A 152 -10.41 -5.16 -23.29
C THR A 152 -11.40 -5.65 -24.36
N GLU A 153 -12.16 -6.68 -24.05
CA GLU A 153 -13.26 -7.19 -24.85
C GLU A 153 -14.37 -7.73 -23.93
N ALA A 154 -15.59 -7.79 -24.46
CA ALA A 154 -16.73 -8.41 -23.77
C ALA A 154 -17.56 -9.19 -24.79
N PRO A 155 -18.44 -10.11 -24.37
CA PRO A 155 -19.30 -10.87 -25.27
C PRO A 155 -20.08 -9.95 -26.23
N GLY A 156 -19.91 -10.16 -27.56
CA GLY A 156 -20.55 -9.35 -28.60
C GLY A 156 -19.99 -7.93 -28.80
N VAL A 157 -18.89 -7.58 -28.12
CA VAL A 157 -18.19 -6.30 -28.28
C VAL A 157 -16.78 -6.55 -28.82
N ALA A 158 -16.40 -5.84 -29.86
CA ALA A 158 -15.05 -5.96 -30.42
C ALA A 158 -13.98 -5.55 -29.40
N ALA A 159 -12.81 -6.18 -29.50
CA ALA A 159 -11.66 -5.79 -28.68
C ALA A 159 -11.26 -4.33 -28.94
N GLU A 160 -10.98 -3.60 -27.87
CA GLU A 160 -10.49 -2.23 -27.92
C GLU A 160 -9.15 -2.14 -27.18
N THR A 161 -8.24 -1.33 -27.71
CA THR A 161 -6.91 -1.13 -27.13
C THR A 161 -6.67 0.35 -26.88
N VAL A 162 -6.29 0.70 -25.65
CA VAL A 162 -5.97 2.08 -25.25
C VAL A 162 -4.63 2.11 -24.55
N ARG A 163 -3.79 3.08 -24.88
CA ARG A 163 -2.49 3.31 -24.27
C ARG A 163 -2.50 4.55 -23.40
N LEU A 164 -1.83 4.46 -22.27
CA LEU A 164 -1.51 5.61 -21.43
C LEU A 164 -0.08 5.51 -20.90
N SER A 165 0.51 6.64 -20.60
CA SER A 165 1.80 6.72 -19.90
C SER A 165 1.58 7.09 -18.42
N PHE A 166 2.49 6.62 -17.57
CA PHE A 166 2.48 6.91 -16.13
C PHE A 166 3.91 6.88 -15.57
N THR A 167 4.09 7.40 -14.37
CA THR A 167 5.39 7.42 -13.71
C THR A 167 5.50 6.29 -12.71
N VAL A 168 6.59 5.53 -12.79
CA VAL A 168 7.04 4.57 -11.78
C VAL A 168 8.11 5.25 -10.93
N ARG A 169 7.87 5.37 -9.64
CA ARG A 169 8.79 5.99 -8.67
C ARG A 169 9.84 4.99 -8.21
N ASP A 170 10.97 5.49 -7.74
CA ASP A 170 12.02 4.66 -7.12
C ASP A 170 11.60 4.11 -5.75
N SER A 171 10.73 4.81 -5.05
CA SER A 171 10.22 4.43 -3.73
C SER A 171 8.89 5.10 -3.40
N LEU A 172 8.16 4.54 -2.43
CA LEU A 172 7.00 5.14 -1.82
C LEU A 172 7.19 5.23 -0.30
N PRO A 173 6.56 6.19 0.38
CA PRO A 173 6.61 6.28 1.84
C PRO A 173 5.87 5.14 2.54
N THR A 174 4.93 4.49 1.84
CA THR A 174 4.08 3.42 2.38
C THR A 174 4.90 2.20 2.80
N ILE A 175 4.55 1.61 3.95
CA ILE A 175 5.16 0.38 4.45
C ILE A 175 5.13 -0.70 3.37
N ARG A 176 6.29 -1.30 3.09
CA ARG A 176 6.44 -2.33 2.06
C ARG A 176 6.31 -3.73 2.65
N ILE A 177 5.90 -4.67 1.81
CA ILE A 177 5.92 -6.09 2.14
C ILE A 177 7.34 -6.51 2.54
N GLY A 178 7.47 -7.23 3.65
CA GLY A 178 8.73 -7.65 4.25
C GLY A 178 9.31 -6.67 5.28
N GLN A 179 8.78 -5.46 5.39
CA GLN A 179 9.22 -4.49 6.42
C GLN A 179 8.52 -4.76 7.76
N ARG A 180 9.23 -4.43 8.84
CA ARG A 180 8.64 -4.36 10.17
C ARG A 180 7.73 -3.14 10.27
N VAL A 181 6.51 -3.35 10.77
CA VAL A 181 5.55 -2.26 10.94
C VAL A 181 5.81 -1.48 12.22
N PRO A 182 5.43 -0.20 12.28
CA PRO A 182 5.51 0.59 13.50
C PRO A 182 4.49 0.08 14.54
N ALA A 183 4.90 0.03 15.80
CA ALA A 183 4.02 -0.27 16.93
C ALA A 183 3.17 0.96 17.29
N SER A 184 2.27 1.33 16.38
CA SER A 184 1.45 2.53 16.51
C SER A 184 0.38 2.37 17.57
N LYS A 185 0.27 3.34 18.49
CA LYS A 185 -0.83 3.39 19.45
C LYS A 185 -2.09 3.88 18.73
N THR A 186 -2.98 2.96 18.39
CA THR A 186 -4.27 3.27 17.75
C THR A 186 -5.39 3.29 18.78
N PRO A 187 -6.45 4.10 18.59
CA PRO A 187 -7.58 4.18 19.52
C PRO A 187 -8.30 2.84 19.68
N THR A 188 -8.71 2.54 20.91
CA THR A 188 -9.47 1.32 21.26
C THR A 188 -10.79 1.69 21.93
N ALA A 189 -11.71 0.72 22.03
CA ALA A 189 -12.96 0.87 22.77
C ALA A 189 -12.72 1.25 24.25
N ALA A 190 -11.64 0.77 24.86
CA ALA A 190 -11.28 1.10 26.25
C ALA A 190 -10.93 2.59 26.42
N ASP A 191 -10.26 3.20 25.44
CA ASP A 191 -9.87 4.61 25.51
C ASP A 191 -11.06 5.57 25.51
N VAL A 192 -12.24 5.11 25.06
CA VAL A 192 -13.46 5.92 24.93
C VAL A 192 -14.61 5.41 25.82
N GLY A 193 -14.32 4.49 26.76
CA GLY A 193 -15.32 3.92 27.65
C GLY A 193 -16.39 3.10 26.93
N GLY A 194 -16.03 2.47 25.80
CA GLY A 194 -16.92 1.65 24.98
C GLY A 194 -17.74 2.42 23.94
N ASP A 195 -17.70 3.75 23.96
CA ASP A 195 -18.44 4.58 23.00
C ASP A 195 -17.67 4.75 21.67
N LEU A 196 -17.85 3.80 20.77
CA LEU A 196 -17.16 3.76 19.48
C LEU A 196 -17.49 4.95 18.56
N THR A 197 -18.58 5.68 18.81
CA THR A 197 -18.94 6.86 18.03
C THR A 197 -17.91 8.01 18.18
N LYS A 198 -17.01 7.90 19.17
CA LYS A 198 -15.91 8.85 19.40
C LYS A 198 -14.64 8.54 18.61
N ILE A 199 -14.51 7.33 18.04
CA ILE A 199 -13.30 6.87 17.34
C ILE A 199 -13.57 6.25 15.99
N SER A 200 -14.84 6.13 15.57
CA SER A 200 -15.24 5.55 14.29
C SER A 200 -16.35 6.35 13.62
N THR A 201 -16.19 6.57 12.33
CA THR A 201 -17.25 7.16 11.48
C THR A 201 -18.13 6.11 10.80
N ASP A 202 -17.90 4.83 11.06
CA ASP A 202 -18.78 3.75 10.64
C ASP A 202 -20.15 3.87 11.35
N LYS A 203 -21.23 3.72 10.62
CA LYS A 203 -22.59 3.74 11.19
C LYS A 203 -22.89 2.54 12.10
N LYS A 204 -22.19 1.43 11.88
CA LYS A 204 -22.31 0.18 12.63
C LYS A 204 -20.93 -0.41 12.90
N PRO A 205 -20.12 0.25 13.76
CA PRO A 205 -18.76 -0.23 14.02
C PRO A 205 -18.81 -1.59 14.70
N ASP A 206 -17.98 -2.53 14.19
CA ASP A 206 -17.78 -3.81 14.85
C ASP A 206 -16.86 -3.62 16.06
N PRO A 207 -17.31 -3.89 17.30
CA PRO A 207 -16.47 -3.71 18.49
C PRO A 207 -15.16 -4.50 18.47
N ALA A 208 -15.13 -5.64 17.77
CA ALA A 208 -13.93 -6.46 17.64
C ALA A 208 -12.77 -5.70 16.96
N PHE A 209 -13.07 -4.78 16.03
CA PHE A 209 -12.07 -3.99 15.30
C PHE A 209 -11.41 -2.88 16.14
N TYR A 210 -11.90 -2.67 17.35
CA TYR A 210 -11.42 -1.67 18.30
C TYR A 210 -11.05 -2.29 19.66
N SER A 211 -10.91 -3.61 19.72
CA SER A 211 -10.60 -4.34 20.96
C SER A 211 -9.14 -4.26 21.37
N THR A 212 -8.23 -3.95 20.45
CA THR A 212 -6.79 -3.85 20.67
C THR A 212 -6.17 -2.78 19.77
N SER A 213 -5.07 -2.19 20.21
CA SER A 213 -4.27 -1.29 19.38
C SER A 213 -3.28 -2.06 18.50
N VAL A 214 -2.73 -1.43 17.46
CA VAL A 214 -1.63 -2.00 16.68
C VAL A 214 -0.42 -2.27 17.57
N ALA A 215 -0.10 -1.35 18.50
CA ALA A 215 1.00 -1.53 19.45
C ALA A 215 0.83 -2.79 20.31
N ASP A 216 -0.38 -3.01 20.83
CA ASP A 216 -0.66 -4.18 21.67
C ASP A 216 -0.67 -5.47 20.86
N ALA A 217 -1.19 -5.47 19.63
CA ALA A 217 -1.16 -6.62 18.74
C ALA A 217 0.30 -7.03 18.41
N VAL A 218 1.16 -6.05 18.08
CA VAL A 218 2.59 -6.28 17.83
C VAL A 218 3.28 -6.82 19.08
N ALA A 219 3.04 -6.22 20.25
CA ALA A 219 3.63 -6.66 21.51
C ALA A 219 3.18 -8.06 21.92
N ALA A 220 1.92 -8.42 21.64
CA ALA A 220 1.35 -9.73 21.93
C ALA A 220 1.67 -10.80 20.86
N HIS A 221 2.46 -10.47 19.84
CA HIS A 221 2.77 -11.35 18.71
C HIS A 221 1.52 -11.94 18.03
N LYS A 222 0.46 -11.15 17.91
CA LYS A 222 -0.77 -11.54 17.22
C LYS A 222 -0.71 -11.12 15.76
N PRO A 223 -1.06 -12.01 14.81
CA PRO A 223 -1.25 -11.59 13.43
C PRO A 223 -2.49 -10.71 13.33
N PHE A 224 -2.45 -9.70 12.46
CA PHE A 224 -3.58 -8.80 12.31
C PHE A 224 -3.73 -8.26 10.89
N MET A 225 -4.94 -7.85 10.56
CA MET A 225 -5.25 -7.01 9.42
C MET A 225 -5.62 -5.61 9.91
N LEU A 226 -4.86 -4.61 9.46
CA LEU A 226 -5.08 -3.21 9.78
C LEU A 226 -5.78 -2.53 8.59
N ILE A 227 -6.92 -1.90 8.84
CA ILE A 227 -7.72 -1.22 7.85
C ILE A 227 -7.75 0.27 8.18
N PHE A 228 -7.19 1.10 7.33
CA PHE A 228 -7.38 2.54 7.39
C PHE A 228 -8.62 2.88 6.55
N ALA A 229 -9.71 3.22 7.22
CA ALA A 229 -10.96 3.54 6.55
C ALA A 229 -11.77 4.56 7.36
N THR A 230 -12.36 5.52 6.64
CA THR A 230 -13.21 6.59 7.19
C THR A 230 -14.53 6.67 6.42
N PRO A 231 -15.54 5.86 6.75
CA PRO A 231 -16.79 5.81 5.99
C PRO A 231 -17.48 7.16 5.76
N LYS A 232 -17.39 8.08 6.72
CA LYS A 232 -18.06 9.40 6.63
C LYS A 232 -17.27 10.42 5.79
N PHE A 233 -15.95 10.35 5.79
CA PHE A 233 -15.07 11.37 5.18
C PHE A 233 -14.21 10.83 4.03
N CYS A 234 -14.58 9.65 3.52
CA CYS A 234 -13.86 8.98 2.44
C CYS A 234 -13.97 9.74 1.13
N THR A 235 -12.84 10.12 0.55
CA THR A 235 -12.79 10.84 -0.73
C THR A 235 -13.14 9.94 -1.91
N SER A 236 -12.84 8.64 -1.82
CA SER A 236 -13.10 7.64 -2.87
C SER A 236 -14.47 6.96 -2.80
N ALA A 237 -15.24 7.18 -1.73
CA ALA A 237 -16.47 6.47 -1.37
C ALA A 237 -16.28 4.94 -1.18
N GLN A 238 -15.04 4.44 -1.08
CA GLN A 238 -14.75 3.00 -0.95
C GLN A 238 -14.58 2.53 0.49
N CYS A 239 -14.34 3.43 1.47
CA CYS A 239 -14.07 3.04 2.85
C CYS A 239 -15.20 2.25 3.50
N GLY A 240 -16.45 2.67 3.31
CA GLY A 240 -17.62 1.95 3.83
C GLY A 240 -17.73 0.54 3.25
N PRO A 241 -17.84 0.38 1.91
CA PRO A 241 -17.88 -0.94 1.27
C PRO A 241 -16.70 -1.84 1.63
N THR A 242 -15.48 -1.29 1.69
CA THR A 242 -14.30 -2.06 2.08
C THR A 242 -14.41 -2.53 3.52
N LEU A 243 -14.82 -1.67 4.46
CA LEU A 243 -14.96 -2.04 5.86
C LEU A 243 -16.04 -3.12 6.06
N GLU A 244 -17.19 -3.02 5.37
CA GLU A 244 -18.22 -4.07 5.40
C GLU A 244 -17.69 -5.42 4.86
N ARG A 245 -16.88 -5.40 3.80
CA ARG A 245 -16.21 -6.61 3.31
C ARG A 245 -15.30 -7.22 4.38
N PHE A 246 -14.52 -6.40 5.10
CA PHE A 246 -13.63 -6.87 6.15
C PHE A 246 -14.36 -7.40 7.38
N LYS A 247 -15.56 -6.92 7.70
CA LYS A 247 -16.42 -7.52 8.74
C LYS A 247 -16.81 -8.95 8.38
N ALA A 248 -17.15 -9.21 7.11
CA ALA A 248 -17.45 -10.56 6.65
C ALA A 248 -16.22 -11.48 6.69
N ILE A 249 -15.04 -10.98 6.29
CA ILE A 249 -13.78 -11.72 6.37
C ILE A 249 -13.44 -12.03 7.83
N ALA A 250 -13.57 -11.06 8.73
CA ALA A 250 -13.29 -11.25 10.16
C ALA A 250 -14.19 -12.33 10.81
N ALA A 251 -15.47 -12.35 10.44
CA ALA A 251 -16.40 -13.37 10.90
C ALA A 251 -16.00 -14.79 10.46
N ALA A 252 -15.35 -14.94 9.31
CA ALA A 252 -14.85 -16.21 8.79
C ALA A 252 -13.48 -16.61 9.37
N HIS A 253 -12.71 -15.66 9.96
CA HIS A 253 -11.33 -15.86 10.42
C HIS A 253 -11.13 -15.30 11.84
N PRO A 254 -11.74 -15.92 12.88
CA PRO A 254 -11.68 -15.46 14.27
C PRO A 254 -10.30 -15.58 14.93
N ASP A 255 -9.37 -16.28 14.31
CA ASP A 255 -7.96 -16.44 14.70
C ASP A 255 -7.07 -15.26 14.29
N ILE A 256 -7.58 -14.37 13.47
CA ILE A 256 -6.89 -13.13 13.04
C ILE A 256 -7.51 -11.92 13.73
N THR A 257 -6.68 -11.02 14.21
CA THR A 257 -7.12 -9.74 14.75
C THR A 257 -7.40 -8.76 13.61
N PHE A 258 -8.53 -8.07 13.65
CA PHE A 258 -8.86 -7.01 12.71
C PHE A 258 -8.89 -5.67 13.47
N ILE A 259 -8.25 -4.64 12.89
CA ILE A 259 -8.15 -3.31 13.51
C ILE A 259 -8.56 -2.29 12.47
N ASN A 260 -9.56 -1.43 12.77
CA ASN A 260 -9.87 -0.26 11.94
C ASN A 260 -9.36 1.01 12.59
N VAL A 261 -8.80 1.89 11.75
CA VAL A 261 -8.27 3.20 12.15
C VAL A 261 -8.80 4.28 11.21
N GLU A 262 -9.32 5.35 11.78
CA GLU A 262 -9.64 6.56 11.03
C GLU A 262 -8.32 7.22 10.57
N PRO A 263 -8.11 7.43 9.26
CA PRO A 263 -6.85 7.96 8.74
C PRO A 263 -6.68 9.46 9.01
N TYR A 264 -7.77 10.16 9.30
CA TYR A 264 -7.76 11.61 9.50
C TYR A 264 -8.00 12.00 10.95
N GLN A 265 -7.46 13.15 11.34
CA GLN A 265 -7.70 13.73 12.64
C GLN A 265 -9.18 14.15 12.76
N LEU A 266 -9.83 13.63 13.79
CA LEU A 266 -11.24 13.88 14.07
C LEU A 266 -11.40 14.52 15.44
N LYS A 267 -12.46 15.33 15.60
CA LYS A 267 -12.88 15.92 16.87
C LYS A 267 -14.38 15.72 17.07
N VAL A 268 -14.80 15.57 18.31
CA VAL A 268 -16.23 15.50 18.64
C VAL A 268 -16.80 16.92 18.70
N VAL A 269 -17.81 17.21 17.90
CA VAL A 269 -18.57 18.46 17.91
C VAL A 269 -20.05 18.07 17.94
N ASP A 270 -20.78 18.57 18.92
CA ASP A 270 -22.21 18.27 19.13
C ASP A 270 -22.53 16.77 19.13
N GLY A 271 -21.64 15.98 19.77
CA GLY A 271 -21.77 14.52 19.88
C GLY A 271 -21.44 13.74 18.58
N GLN A 272 -20.93 14.40 17.55
CA GLN A 272 -20.56 13.77 16.28
C GLN A 272 -19.10 14.00 15.93
N LEU A 273 -18.45 12.99 15.31
CA LEU A 273 -17.13 13.17 14.74
C LEU A 273 -17.18 14.12 13.53
N GLN A 274 -16.29 15.10 13.55
CA GLN A 274 -16.03 16.06 12.49
C GLN A 274 -14.53 16.06 12.17
N PRO A 275 -14.14 16.30 10.91
CA PRO A 275 -12.74 16.32 10.53
C PRO A 275 -12.06 17.59 11.05
N VAL A 276 -10.77 17.44 11.34
CA VAL A 276 -9.88 18.58 11.52
C VAL A 276 -9.32 18.96 10.16
N LEU A 277 -9.53 20.20 9.74
CA LEU A 277 -9.05 20.69 8.46
C LEU A 277 -7.82 21.60 8.67
N ASP A 278 -6.93 21.60 7.70
CA ASP A 278 -5.81 22.53 7.64
C ASP A 278 -6.25 23.93 7.14
N ALA A 279 -5.28 24.84 6.98
CA ALA A 279 -5.52 26.20 6.49
C ALA A 279 -6.08 26.25 5.05
N ASN A 280 -5.91 25.17 4.27
CA ASN A 280 -6.40 25.02 2.90
C ASN A 280 -7.71 24.22 2.83
N SER A 281 -8.36 23.98 3.96
CA SER A 281 -9.58 23.15 4.08
C SER A 281 -9.37 21.69 3.66
N GLN A 282 -8.15 21.17 3.78
CA GLN A 282 -7.84 19.77 3.51
C GLN A 282 -7.89 18.94 4.79
N LEU A 283 -8.27 17.67 4.65
CA LEU A 283 -8.27 16.69 5.74
C LEU A 283 -6.83 16.51 6.27
N GLN A 284 -6.66 16.57 7.59
CA GLN A 284 -5.35 16.35 8.20
C GLN A 284 -5.18 14.87 8.56
N ALA A 285 -4.08 14.26 8.07
CA ALA A 285 -3.72 12.90 8.44
C ALA A 285 -3.45 12.78 9.94
N THR A 286 -3.71 11.58 10.51
CA THR A 286 -3.26 11.27 11.86
C THR A 286 -1.76 10.94 11.85
N ALA A 287 -1.10 11.05 13.00
CA ALA A 287 0.30 10.60 13.14
C ALA A 287 0.48 9.12 12.79
N VAL A 288 -0.54 8.30 12.99
CA VAL A 288 -0.52 6.88 12.60
C VAL A 288 -0.53 6.74 11.07
N THR A 289 -1.36 7.50 10.38
CA THR A 289 -1.41 7.55 8.91
C THR A 289 -0.05 7.94 8.32
N ASP A 290 0.59 8.96 8.90
CA ASP A 290 1.93 9.40 8.49
C ASP A 290 3.00 8.33 8.76
N GLN A 291 2.96 7.65 9.92
CA GLN A 291 3.88 6.56 10.26
C GLN A 291 3.80 5.38 9.28
N TRP A 292 2.61 5.11 8.72
CA TRP A 292 2.38 4.05 7.74
C TRP A 292 2.58 4.53 6.31
N GLY A 293 2.81 5.83 6.11
CA GLY A 293 3.11 6.44 4.83
C GLY A 293 2.00 6.34 3.81
N LEU A 294 0.74 6.49 4.26
CA LEU A 294 -0.42 6.33 3.38
C LEU A 294 -0.56 7.50 2.42
N LEU A 295 -0.90 7.19 1.18
CA LEU A 295 -1.14 8.18 0.11
C LEU A 295 -2.62 8.36 -0.19
N SER A 296 -3.47 7.45 0.28
CA SER A 296 -4.91 7.42 0.02
C SER A 296 -5.63 6.56 1.07
N GLU A 297 -6.96 6.53 1.00
CA GLU A 297 -7.81 5.61 1.76
C GLU A 297 -8.94 5.03 0.87
N PRO A 298 -9.43 3.82 1.20
CA PRO A 298 -8.99 2.93 2.26
C PRO A 298 -7.68 2.22 1.92
N TRP A 299 -6.91 1.82 2.95
CA TRP A 299 -5.69 1.03 2.80
C TRP A 299 -5.66 -0.11 3.81
N ILE A 300 -5.21 -1.26 3.38
CA ILE A 300 -5.20 -2.47 4.19
C ILE A 300 -3.80 -3.03 4.27
N PHE A 301 -3.36 -3.39 5.48
CA PHE A 301 -2.13 -4.14 5.70
C PHE A 301 -2.42 -5.46 6.37
N ALA A 302 -1.78 -6.53 5.88
CA ALA A 302 -1.75 -7.82 6.52
C ALA A 302 -0.39 -7.97 7.23
N VAL A 303 -0.39 -8.20 8.53
CA VAL A 303 0.81 -8.23 9.37
C VAL A 303 0.89 -9.55 10.12
N ASP A 304 2.04 -10.21 10.04
CA ASP A 304 2.26 -11.48 10.73
C ASP A 304 2.57 -11.29 12.22
N ARG A 305 2.66 -12.41 12.96
CA ARG A 305 2.98 -12.42 14.40
C ARG A 305 4.35 -11.84 14.75
N ASN A 306 5.24 -11.71 13.79
CA ASN A 306 6.55 -11.08 13.98
C ASN A 306 6.51 -9.57 13.74
N GLY A 307 5.34 -8.98 13.44
CA GLY A 307 5.18 -7.58 13.11
C GLY A 307 5.75 -7.24 11.74
N ILE A 308 5.75 -8.18 10.79
CA ILE A 308 6.22 -7.97 9.42
C ILE A 308 5.01 -7.85 8.49
N ALA A 309 4.98 -6.80 7.68
CA ALA A 309 3.97 -6.62 6.65
C ALA A 309 4.08 -7.75 5.60
N ARG A 310 3.01 -8.49 5.40
CA ARG A 310 2.91 -9.59 4.43
C ARG A 310 1.99 -9.26 3.26
N GLY A 311 1.14 -8.25 3.42
CA GLY A 311 0.27 -7.71 2.39
C GLY A 311 0.07 -6.21 2.56
N SER A 312 -0.13 -5.51 1.44
CA SER A 312 -0.44 -4.08 1.38
C SER A 312 -1.40 -3.86 0.21
N TYR A 313 -2.62 -3.43 0.51
CA TYR A 313 -3.70 -3.36 -0.47
C TYR A 313 -4.35 -1.99 -0.43
N GLU A 314 -4.24 -1.24 -1.51
CA GLU A 314 -4.95 0.02 -1.71
C GLU A 314 -6.40 -0.27 -2.13
N VAL A 315 -7.34 0.50 -1.67
CA VAL A 315 -8.78 0.48 -1.97
C VAL A 315 -9.50 -0.78 -1.50
N THR A 316 -9.12 -1.96 -1.94
CA THR A 316 -9.81 -3.23 -1.65
C THR A 316 -8.86 -4.41 -1.78
N ILE A 317 -9.34 -5.59 -1.36
CA ILE A 317 -8.67 -6.88 -1.52
C ILE A 317 -9.58 -7.83 -2.31
N THR A 318 -9.04 -8.64 -3.22
CA THR A 318 -9.78 -9.67 -3.96
C THR A 318 -9.96 -10.92 -3.11
N ASP A 319 -10.91 -11.80 -3.46
CA ASP A 319 -11.08 -13.09 -2.77
C ASP A 319 -9.82 -13.95 -2.87
N LYS A 320 -9.18 -13.98 -4.04
CA LYS A 320 -7.93 -14.69 -4.26
C LYS A 320 -6.80 -14.18 -3.37
N GLU A 321 -6.71 -12.86 -3.16
CA GLU A 321 -5.72 -12.27 -2.25
C GLU A 321 -6.03 -12.64 -0.79
N VAL A 322 -7.31 -12.66 -0.39
CA VAL A 322 -7.72 -13.14 0.94
C VAL A 322 -7.30 -14.60 1.13
N GLU A 323 -7.64 -15.48 0.19
CA GLU A 323 -7.29 -16.90 0.22
C GLU A 323 -5.78 -17.12 0.32
N SER A 324 -4.98 -16.27 -0.30
CA SER A 324 -3.52 -16.37 -0.28
C SER A 324 -2.89 -15.80 0.99
N ILE A 325 -3.43 -14.71 1.56
CA ILE A 325 -2.80 -14.01 2.68
C ILE A 325 -3.16 -14.63 4.04
N ILE A 326 -4.38 -15.14 4.21
CA ILE A 326 -4.83 -15.72 5.47
C ILE A 326 -3.91 -16.85 5.96
N PRO A 327 -3.54 -17.85 5.12
CA PRO A 327 -2.59 -18.90 5.54
C PRO A 327 -1.22 -18.36 5.94
N VAL A 328 -0.74 -17.28 5.30
CA VAL A 328 0.54 -16.64 5.64
C VAL A 328 0.50 -16.00 7.03
N LEU A 329 -0.64 -15.40 7.41
CA LEU A 329 -0.82 -14.79 8.73
C LEU A 329 -0.94 -15.83 9.83
N THR A 330 -1.60 -16.96 9.57
CA THR A 330 -1.87 -18.04 10.55
C THR A 330 -0.74 -19.05 10.63
N ALA A 331 0.11 -19.18 9.59
CA ALA A 331 1.27 -20.08 9.64
C ALA A 331 2.14 -19.75 10.85
N GLY A 332 2.46 -20.78 11.63
CA GLY A 332 3.42 -20.65 12.73
C GLY A 332 4.77 -20.16 12.19
N GLY A 333 5.30 -19.09 12.77
CA GLY A 333 6.66 -18.65 12.52
C GLY A 333 7.66 -19.68 13.05
#